data_5a082417ba2fcc36c43aef9eadbc44a3
#
_entry.id   5a082417ba2fcc36c43aef9eadbc44a3
#
_cell.length_a   1.000
_cell.length_b   1.000
_cell.length_c   1.000
_cell.angle_alpha   90.00
_cell.angle_beta   90.00
_cell.angle_gamma   90.00
#
_symmetry.space_group_name_H-M   'P 1'
#
loop_
_entity.id
_entity.type
_entity.pdbx_description
1 polymer ?
#
loop_
_entity_poly.entity_id
_entity_poly.type
_entity_poly.pdbx_seq_one_letter_code
_entity_poly.pdbx_strand_id
1 'polypeptide(L)'
;MILKKIYNKETRTQRVWYDSSMIAYSEMIEDENENKGDLHITFKNGTTYIYKDVLFEDYVVFIGGGTDSSQGKTLNKVIKSKYEFEKGENKSIQDLFDEMNRLNEKIEDINQTFFISGHRDITEVEFEINYIPRINWALQQYENAKFVIGDYYGADIMVQNYLMDVIGLNPDNITVYHMLESPRNYNPQIKKFKGGFKTDDERDEAMTNASNFDIAFVRDVNKISGTGKNILRRNKLI
;
A
#
# COMPACT_ATOMS: atom_id res chain seq x y z
N MET A 1 -11.82 6.17 10.43
CA MET A 1 -11.46 5.25 9.32
C MET A 1 -10.90 6.06 8.16
N ILE A 2 -9.96 5.51 7.38
CA ILE A 2 -9.50 6.14 6.12
C ILE A 2 -10.58 5.92 5.07
N LEU A 3 -11.01 6.99 4.40
CA LEU A 3 -11.94 6.96 3.26
C LEU A 3 -11.19 6.79 1.94
N LYS A 4 -10.07 7.51 1.81
CA LYS A 4 -9.23 7.47 0.61
C LYS A 4 -7.79 7.84 0.94
N LYS A 5 -6.85 7.25 0.19
CA LYS A 5 -5.42 7.55 0.25
C LYS A 5 -4.86 7.60 -1.16
N ILE A 6 -4.12 8.67 -1.49
CA ILE A 6 -3.47 8.85 -2.80
C ILE A 6 -2.04 9.31 -2.59
N TYR A 7 -1.12 8.80 -3.41
CA TYR A 7 0.25 9.28 -3.49
C TYR A 7 0.52 9.83 -4.89
N ASN A 8 1.03 11.06 -4.96
CA ASN A 8 1.52 11.67 -6.19
C ASN A 8 3.05 11.65 -6.15
N LYS A 9 3.67 10.95 -7.10
CA LYS A 9 5.12 10.79 -7.20
C LYS A 9 5.84 12.08 -7.64
N GLU A 10 5.25 12.82 -8.57
CA GLU A 10 5.85 14.03 -9.11
C GLU A 10 5.99 15.12 -8.03
N THR A 11 4.97 15.25 -7.19
CA THR A 11 4.95 16.21 -6.08
C THR A 11 5.39 15.60 -4.76
N ARG A 12 5.67 14.28 -4.70
CA ARG A 12 6.01 13.52 -3.49
C ARG A 12 5.03 13.75 -2.34
N THR A 13 3.75 13.79 -2.69
CA THR A 13 2.69 14.17 -1.76
C THR A 13 1.75 13.01 -1.53
N GLN A 14 1.56 12.64 -0.26
CA GLN A 14 0.54 11.68 0.12
C GLN A 14 -0.66 12.39 0.73
N ARG A 15 -1.85 12.16 0.20
CA ARG A 15 -3.12 12.73 0.65
C ARG A 15 -4.02 11.65 1.22
N VAL A 16 -4.67 11.94 2.34
CA VAL A 16 -5.55 11.00 3.04
C VAL A 16 -6.82 11.71 3.51
N TRP A 17 -7.98 11.15 3.17
CA TRP A 17 -9.29 11.59 3.64
C TRP A 17 -9.81 10.64 4.72
N TYR A 18 -10.45 11.17 5.74
CA TYR A 18 -10.84 10.42 6.92
C TYR A 18 -12.35 10.52 7.22
N ASP A 19 -12.94 9.37 7.57
CA ASP A 19 -14.15 9.32 8.36
C ASP A 19 -13.77 9.35 9.85
N SER A 20 -13.64 10.56 10.36
CA SER A 20 -13.24 10.84 11.74
C SER A 20 -14.09 11.99 12.26
N SER A 21 -14.41 11.98 13.56
CA SER A 21 -15.14 13.08 14.20
C SER A 21 -14.35 14.39 14.26
N MET A 22 -13.03 14.34 14.11
CA MET A 22 -12.15 15.48 14.31
C MET A 22 -11.38 15.87 13.04
N ILE A 23 -10.77 14.92 12.35
CA ILE A 23 -9.88 15.13 11.21
C ILE A 23 -10.63 14.83 9.92
N ALA A 24 -10.58 15.74 8.96
CA ALA A 24 -11.16 15.54 7.62
C ALA A 24 -10.14 15.06 6.61
N TYR A 25 -8.91 15.59 6.68
CA TYR A 25 -7.90 15.41 5.66
C TYR A 25 -6.48 15.55 6.21
N SER A 26 -5.54 14.85 5.63
CA SER A 26 -4.11 15.12 5.80
C SER A 26 -3.35 15.04 4.49
N GLU A 27 -2.26 15.79 4.42
CA GLU A 27 -1.36 15.85 3.27
C GLU A 27 0.08 15.84 3.79
N MET A 28 0.85 14.80 3.44
CA MET A 28 2.26 14.67 3.74
C MET A 28 3.05 15.06 2.50
N ILE A 29 3.87 16.09 2.60
CA ILE A 29 4.77 16.54 1.54
C ILE A 29 6.18 16.10 1.94
N GLU A 30 6.69 15.08 1.25
CA GLU A 30 7.97 14.44 1.59
C GLU A 30 9.18 15.29 1.15
N ASP A 31 10.20 15.36 1.99
CA ASP A 31 11.49 15.91 1.62
C ASP A 31 12.17 15.01 0.57
N GLU A 32 12.94 15.62 -0.33
CA GLU A 32 13.57 14.89 -1.44
C GLU A 32 14.70 13.95 -0.96
N ASN A 33 15.39 14.31 0.10
CA ASN A 33 16.63 13.65 0.53
C ASN A 33 16.54 13.04 1.92
N GLU A 34 15.44 13.24 2.64
CA GLU A 34 15.29 12.81 4.03
C GLU A 34 14.01 11.98 4.24
N ASN A 35 14.04 11.10 5.23
CA ASN A 35 12.88 10.27 5.61
C ASN A 35 11.90 11.07 6.51
N LYS A 36 11.57 12.29 6.10
CA LYS A 36 10.66 13.20 6.78
C LYS A 36 9.94 14.13 5.80
N GLY A 37 9.03 14.95 6.29
CA GLY A 37 8.32 15.94 5.47
C GLY A 37 7.38 16.81 6.28
N ASP A 38 6.74 17.76 5.62
CA ASP A 38 5.73 18.63 6.23
C ASP A 38 4.36 17.95 6.19
N LEU A 39 3.75 17.79 7.36
CA LEU A 39 2.43 17.15 7.51
C LEU A 39 1.35 18.21 7.75
N HIS A 40 0.50 18.42 6.76
CA HIS A 40 -0.67 19.28 6.84
C HIS A 40 -1.87 18.46 7.34
N ILE A 41 -2.55 18.93 8.39
CA ILE A 41 -3.75 18.29 8.93
C ILE A 41 -4.90 19.28 8.94
N THR A 42 -5.96 18.94 8.21
CA THR A 42 -7.19 19.74 8.16
C THR A 42 -8.27 19.09 9.01
N PHE A 43 -8.79 19.86 9.96
CA PHE A 43 -9.86 19.46 10.85
C PHE A 43 -11.23 19.62 10.20
N LYS A 44 -12.26 19.00 10.76
CA LYS A 44 -13.66 19.08 10.27
C LYS A 44 -14.24 20.51 10.26
N ASN A 45 -13.65 21.43 10.98
CA ASN A 45 -14.01 22.86 10.96
C ASN A 45 -13.26 23.67 9.90
N GLY A 46 -12.47 23.02 9.04
CA GLY A 46 -11.70 23.64 7.98
C GLY A 46 -10.34 24.20 8.42
N THR A 47 -10.04 24.25 9.72
CA THR A 47 -8.73 24.75 10.21
C THR A 47 -7.63 23.76 9.83
N THR A 48 -6.53 24.28 9.28
CA THR A 48 -5.35 23.47 8.93
C THR A 48 -4.17 23.85 9.81
N TYR A 49 -3.42 22.85 10.27
CA TYR A 49 -2.12 22.99 10.91
C TYR A 49 -1.06 22.25 10.10
N ILE A 50 0.14 22.83 10.04
CA ILE A 50 1.30 22.29 9.33
C ILE A 50 2.33 21.92 10.38
N TYR A 51 2.59 20.62 10.53
CA TYR A 51 3.63 20.08 11.40
C TYR A 51 4.91 19.90 10.59
N LYS A 52 6.01 20.47 11.06
CA LYS A 52 7.29 20.51 10.36
C LYS A 52 8.14 19.27 10.63
N ASP A 53 8.89 18.85 9.62
CA ASP A 53 9.91 17.79 9.72
C ASP A 53 9.39 16.47 10.33
N VAL A 54 8.14 16.09 10.05
CA VAL A 54 7.54 14.87 10.57
C VAL A 54 8.22 13.64 9.96
N LEU A 55 8.76 12.75 10.81
CA LEU A 55 9.35 11.48 10.37
C LEU A 55 8.31 10.60 9.72
N PHE A 56 8.69 9.93 8.65
CA PHE A 56 7.77 9.06 7.90
C PHE A 56 7.22 7.91 8.76
N GLU A 57 8.01 7.38 9.69
CA GLU A 57 7.56 6.35 10.63
C GLU A 57 6.43 6.83 11.55
N ASP A 58 6.52 8.05 12.09
CA ASP A 58 5.47 8.65 12.91
C ASP A 58 4.22 8.96 12.08
N TYR A 59 4.39 9.40 10.84
CA TYR A 59 3.30 9.59 9.90
C TYR A 59 2.56 8.26 9.60
N VAL A 60 3.29 7.17 9.37
CA VAL A 60 2.69 5.84 9.14
C VAL A 60 1.88 5.39 10.35
N VAL A 61 2.40 5.59 11.57
CA VAL A 61 1.65 5.31 12.81
C VAL A 61 0.41 6.19 12.91
N PHE A 62 0.51 7.48 12.58
CA PHE A 62 -0.63 8.40 12.58
C PHE A 62 -1.72 7.95 11.62
N ILE A 63 -1.43 7.67 10.36
CA ILE A 63 -2.44 7.24 9.38
C ILE A 63 -2.99 5.84 9.69
N GLY A 64 -2.20 4.94 10.26
CA GLY A 64 -2.60 3.61 10.67
C GLY A 64 -3.62 3.59 11.83
N GLY A 65 -3.75 4.69 12.55
CA GLY A 65 -4.73 4.86 13.63
C GLY A 65 -4.41 4.14 14.93
N GLY A 66 -3.34 3.34 14.99
CA GLY A 66 -3.07 2.41 16.10
C GLY A 66 -4.27 1.50 16.41
N THR A 67 -4.06 0.28 16.82
CA THR A 67 -5.11 -0.76 16.95
C THR A 67 -6.29 -0.39 17.85
N ASP A 68 -6.15 0.62 18.73
CA ASP A 68 -7.16 0.95 19.76
C ASP A 68 -7.47 2.45 19.92
N SER A 69 -7.04 3.30 18.99
CA SER A 69 -7.19 4.75 19.16
C SER A 69 -7.81 5.45 17.94
N SER A 70 -8.66 6.44 18.21
CA SER A 70 -9.16 7.32 17.15
C SER A 70 -8.02 8.15 16.55
N GLN A 71 -8.17 8.58 15.29
CA GLN A 71 -7.19 9.44 14.60
C GLN A 71 -6.81 10.67 15.43
N GLY A 72 -7.75 11.26 16.17
CA GLY A 72 -7.47 12.40 17.04
C GLY A 72 -6.58 12.05 18.23
N LYS A 73 -6.72 10.87 18.82
CA LYS A 73 -5.84 10.41 19.91
C LYS A 73 -4.45 10.13 19.40
N THR A 74 -4.33 9.47 18.23
CA THR A 74 -3.05 9.20 17.60
C THR A 74 -2.34 10.48 17.20
N LEU A 75 -3.05 11.46 16.63
CA LEU A 75 -2.51 12.78 16.35
C LEU A 75 -1.88 13.42 17.59
N ASN A 76 -2.62 13.44 18.71
CA ASN A 76 -2.11 14.07 19.95
C ASN A 76 -0.87 13.35 20.50
N LYS A 77 -0.85 12.01 20.45
CA LYS A 77 0.22 11.19 21.03
C LYS A 77 1.48 11.16 20.17
N VAL A 78 1.33 11.07 18.84
CA VAL A 78 2.44 10.74 17.93
C VAL A 78 2.98 11.99 17.24
N ILE A 79 2.09 12.93 16.86
CA ILE A 79 2.46 14.11 16.08
C ILE A 79 2.54 15.35 16.95
N LYS A 80 1.42 15.73 17.57
CA LYS A 80 1.30 17.03 18.26
C LYS A 80 2.24 17.18 19.46
N SER A 81 2.64 16.09 20.10
CA SER A 81 3.58 16.10 21.25
C SER A 81 5.05 16.15 20.83
N LYS A 82 5.37 15.89 19.56
CA LYS A 82 6.75 15.74 19.09
C LYS A 82 7.20 16.84 18.13
N TYR A 83 6.28 17.42 17.35
CA TYR A 83 6.61 18.29 16.23
C TYR A 83 6.10 19.71 16.45
N GLU A 84 6.92 20.69 16.05
CA GLU A 84 6.49 22.07 15.96
C GLU A 84 5.44 22.23 14.85
N PHE A 85 4.54 23.19 15.04
CA PHE A 85 3.48 23.45 14.06
C PHE A 85 3.17 24.93 13.93
N GLU A 86 2.67 25.28 12.76
CA GLU A 86 2.10 26.59 12.45
C GLU A 86 0.68 26.46 11.94
N LYS A 87 -0.07 27.54 11.96
CA LYS A 87 -1.40 27.57 11.39
C LYS A 87 -1.27 27.80 9.87
N GLY A 88 -1.78 26.83 9.10
CA GLY A 88 -1.89 26.93 7.65
C GLY A 88 -3.18 27.66 7.19
N GLU A 89 -3.36 27.74 5.89
CA GLU A 89 -4.58 28.25 5.29
C GLU A 89 -5.76 27.31 5.57
N ASN A 90 -6.93 27.90 5.87
CA ASN A 90 -8.14 27.11 6.07
C ASN A 90 -8.58 26.50 4.72
N LYS A 91 -8.99 25.24 4.76
CA LYS A 91 -9.52 24.53 3.58
C LYS A 91 -11.03 24.36 3.70
N SER A 92 -11.74 24.50 2.58
CA SER A 92 -13.14 24.14 2.49
C SER A 92 -13.29 22.62 2.60
N ILE A 93 -14.08 22.17 3.57
CA ILE A 93 -14.33 20.74 3.76
C ILE A 93 -15.11 20.17 2.57
N GLN A 94 -16.04 20.93 2.02
CA GLN A 94 -16.82 20.51 0.85
C GLN A 94 -15.89 20.31 -0.36
N ASP A 95 -14.97 21.26 -0.63
CA ASP A 95 -14.05 21.16 -1.76
C ASP A 95 -13.11 19.96 -1.64
N LEU A 96 -12.65 19.64 -0.41
CA LEU A 96 -11.82 18.45 -0.16
C LEU A 96 -12.57 17.15 -0.45
N PHE A 97 -13.84 17.05 -0.09
CA PHE A 97 -14.65 15.86 -0.39
C PHE A 97 -15.07 15.80 -1.87
N ASP A 98 -15.33 16.94 -2.50
CA ASP A 98 -15.60 16.99 -3.95
C ASP A 98 -14.36 16.60 -4.75
N GLU A 99 -13.17 17.01 -4.31
CA GLU A 99 -11.90 16.54 -4.87
C GLU A 99 -11.73 15.03 -4.71
N MET A 100 -12.00 14.49 -3.51
CA MET A 100 -11.96 13.06 -3.26
C MET A 100 -12.89 12.29 -4.23
N ASN A 101 -14.11 12.78 -4.41
CA ASN A 101 -15.10 12.16 -5.30
C ASN A 101 -14.65 12.21 -6.77
N ARG A 102 -14.17 13.36 -7.24
CA ARG A 102 -13.61 13.49 -8.61
C ARG A 102 -12.41 12.56 -8.85
N LEU A 103 -11.60 12.34 -7.82
CA LEU A 103 -10.48 11.41 -7.90
C LEU A 103 -10.96 9.95 -7.85
N ASN A 104 -12.11 9.65 -7.24
CA ASN A 104 -12.75 8.33 -7.32
C ASN A 104 -13.21 8.04 -8.75
N GLU A 105 -13.89 8.99 -9.39
CA GLU A 105 -14.34 8.85 -10.79
C GLU A 105 -13.16 8.59 -11.76
N LYS A 106 -11.98 9.19 -11.50
CA LYS A 106 -10.76 8.95 -12.30
C LYS A 106 -10.07 7.61 -12.01
N ILE A 107 -10.23 7.05 -10.81
CA ILE A 107 -9.58 5.79 -10.38
C ILE A 107 -10.44 4.58 -10.76
N GLU A 108 -11.76 4.72 -10.93
CA GLU A 108 -12.63 3.64 -11.41
C GLU A 108 -12.18 3.05 -12.77
N ASP A 109 -11.42 3.81 -13.56
CA ASP A 109 -10.90 3.38 -14.87
C ASP A 109 -9.48 2.78 -14.83
N ILE A 110 -8.79 2.75 -13.70
CA ILE A 110 -7.42 2.24 -13.61
C ILE A 110 -7.41 0.86 -12.95
N ASN A 111 -7.36 -0.19 -13.76
CA ASN A 111 -7.05 -1.56 -13.34
C ASN A 111 -5.66 -1.59 -12.70
N GLN A 112 -5.57 -1.56 -11.38
CA GLN A 112 -4.30 -1.63 -10.68
C GLN A 112 -3.88 -3.09 -10.48
N THR A 113 -2.62 -3.37 -10.76
CA THR A 113 -2.04 -4.69 -10.58
C THR A 113 -0.99 -4.65 -9.47
N PHE A 114 -1.08 -5.58 -8.54
CA PHE A 114 -0.21 -5.73 -7.39
C PHE A 114 0.72 -6.93 -7.57
N PHE A 115 2.01 -6.71 -7.44
CA PHE A 115 2.99 -7.79 -7.36
C PHE A 115 3.13 -8.25 -5.91
N ILE A 116 2.87 -9.53 -5.67
CA ILE A 116 3.06 -10.16 -4.36
C ILE A 116 4.43 -10.80 -4.33
N SER A 117 5.24 -10.44 -3.36
CA SER A 117 6.52 -11.12 -3.10
C SER A 117 6.78 -11.28 -1.61
N GLY A 118 7.47 -12.36 -1.21
CA GLY A 118 7.71 -12.63 0.20
C GLY A 118 8.62 -13.81 0.46
N HIS A 119 8.75 -14.12 1.76
CA HIS A 119 9.61 -15.20 2.23
C HIS A 119 8.95 -16.57 2.04
N ARG A 120 9.79 -17.57 1.76
CA ARG A 120 9.36 -18.97 1.57
C ARG A 120 8.93 -19.63 2.89
N ASP A 121 9.48 -19.15 3.99
CA ASP A 121 9.29 -19.64 5.36
C ASP A 121 8.49 -18.66 6.23
N ILE A 122 7.62 -17.87 5.59
CA ILE A 122 6.74 -16.94 6.31
C ILE A 122 5.81 -17.72 7.25
N THR A 123 5.65 -17.23 8.47
CA THR A 123 4.70 -17.78 9.43
C THR A 123 3.29 -17.23 9.20
N GLU A 124 2.27 -17.92 9.73
CA GLU A 124 0.88 -17.44 9.67
C GLU A 124 0.73 -16.05 10.31
N VAL A 125 1.36 -15.84 11.47
CA VAL A 125 1.33 -14.54 12.17
C VAL A 125 1.96 -13.43 11.32
N GLU A 126 3.11 -13.68 10.70
CA GLU A 126 3.74 -12.70 9.81
C GLU A 126 2.87 -12.40 8.58
N PHE A 127 2.19 -13.42 8.05
CA PHE A 127 1.26 -13.27 6.95
C PHE A 127 0.06 -12.41 7.33
N GLU A 128 -0.58 -12.70 8.46
CA GLU A 128 -1.72 -11.94 8.98
C GLU A 128 -1.38 -10.47 9.20
N ILE A 129 -0.21 -10.19 9.77
CA ILE A 129 0.20 -8.81 10.08
C ILE A 129 0.66 -8.04 8.84
N ASN A 130 1.38 -8.68 7.92
CA ASN A 130 2.08 -7.96 6.85
C ASN A 130 1.38 -8.03 5.48
N TYR A 131 0.54 -9.03 5.22
CA TYR A 131 -0.11 -9.20 3.91
C TYR A 131 -1.61 -8.92 3.95
N ILE A 132 -2.36 -9.50 4.88
CA ILE A 132 -3.82 -9.37 4.93
C ILE A 132 -4.27 -7.90 4.95
N PRO A 133 -3.73 -7.00 5.79
CA PRO A 133 -4.16 -5.60 5.80
C PRO A 133 -3.89 -4.87 4.49
N ARG A 134 -2.77 -5.19 3.82
CA ARG A 134 -2.38 -4.57 2.56
C ARG A 134 -3.20 -5.08 1.38
N ILE A 135 -3.51 -6.37 1.36
CA ILE A 135 -4.41 -6.99 0.36
C ILE A 135 -5.81 -6.41 0.51
N ASN A 136 -6.35 -6.38 1.72
CA ASN A 136 -7.67 -5.83 1.99
C ASN A 136 -7.75 -4.34 1.62
N TRP A 137 -6.70 -3.58 1.93
CA TRP A 137 -6.61 -2.20 1.48
C TRP A 137 -6.64 -2.09 -0.06
N ALA A 138 -5.87 -2.90 -0.78
CA ALA A 138 -5.86 -2.90 -2.24
C ALA A 138 -7.25 -3.20 -2.82
N LEU A 139 -7.94 -4.20 -2.28
CA LEU A 139 -9.29 -4.58 -2.69
C LEU A 139 -10.35 -3.53 -2.36
N GLN A 140 -10.18 -2.77 -1.27
CA GLN A 140 -11.06 -1.66 -0.90
C GLN A 140 -10.84 -0.42 -1.78
N GLN A 141 -9.60 -0.18 -2.24
CA GLN A 141 -9.27 1.00 -3.04
C GLN A 141 -9.54 0.80 -4.54
N TYR A 142 -9.50 -0.44 -5.04
CA TYR A 142 -9.57 -0.75 -6.45
C TYR A 142 -10.53 -1.91 -6.71
N GLU A 143 -11.70 -1.60 -7.23
CA GLU A 143 -12.76 -2.59 -7.49
C GLU A 143 -12.27 -3.75 -8.38
N ASN A 144 -11.38 -3.45 -9.34
CA ASN A 144 -10.80 -4.43 -10.26
C ASN A 144 -9.32 -4.68 -9.97
N ALA A 145 -8.91 -4.69 -8.70
CA ALA A 145 -7.55 -5.01 -8.31
C ALA A 145 -7.13 -6.36 -8.90
N LYS A 146 -5.95 -6.39 -9.54
CA LYS A 146 -5.34 -7.60 -10.10
C LYS A 146 -4.08 -7.94 -9.32
N PHE A 147 -3.73 -9.22 -9.32
CA PHE A 147 -2.57 -9.71 -8.58
C PHE A 147 -1.68 -10.56 -9.48
N VAL A 148 -0.39 -10.29 -9.49
CA VAL A 148 0.63 -11.17 -10.05
C VAL A 148 1.42 -11.79 -8.91
N ILE A 149 1.48 -13.12 -8.87
CA ILE A 149 1.97 -13.89 -7.73
C ILE A 149 2.89 -14.99 -8.27
N GLY A 150 3.97 -15.29 -7.55
CA GLY A 150 4.81 -16.43 -7.87
C GLY A 150 4.15 -17.78 -7.56
N ASP A 151 4.89 -18.86 -7.81
CA ASP A 151 4.45 -20.23 -7.63
C ASP A 151 5.22 -20.97 -6.52
N TYR A 152 5.84 -20.25 -5.58
CA TYR A 152 6.65 -20.86 -4.54
C TYR A 152 5.86 -21.10 -3.25
N TYR A 153 6.52 -21.81 -2.29
CA TYR A 153 5.97 -21.97 -0.94
C TYR A 153 5.92 -20.63 -0.20
N GLY A 154 5.27 -20.61 0.97
CA GLY A 154 5.19 -19.46 1.86
C GLY A 154 4.28 -18.37 1.32
N ALA A 155 4.77 -17.15 1.19
CA ALA A 155 3.93 -15.98 0.86
C ALA A 155 3.09 -16.17 -0.41
N ASP A 156 3.68 -16.75 -1.48
CA ASP A 156 3.00 -16.88 -2.76
C ASP A 156 1.73 -17.75 -2.63
N ILE A 157 1.84 -18.95 -2.04
CA ILE A 157 0.67 -19.84 -1.90
C ILE A 157 -0.31 -19.36 -0.83
N MET A 158 0.18 -18.73 0.25
CA MET A 158 -0.70 -18.20 1.29
C MET A 158 -1.57 -17.06 0.77
N VAL A 159 -1.01 -16.16 -0.06
CA VAL A 159 -1.79 -15.09 -0.71
C VAL A 159 -2.79 -15.66 -1.71
N GLN A 160 -2.39 -16.64 -2.55
CA GLN A 160 -3.30 -17.29 -3.49
C GLN A 160 -4.51 -17.90 -2.76
N ASN A 161 -4.26 -18.65 -1.67
CA ASN A 161 -5.33 -19.25 -0.88
C ASN A 161 -6.20 -18.19 -0.19
N TYR A 162 -5.60 -17.15 0.37
CA TYR A 162 -6.35 -16.06 0.98
C TYR A 162 -7.29 -15.38 -0.02
N LEU A 163 -6.79 -15.02 -1.20
CA LEU A 163 -7.58 -14.36 -2.25
C LEU A 163 -8.69 -15.27 -2.78
N MET A 164 -8.44 -16.58 -2.94
CA MET A 164 -9.39 -17.51 -3.51
C MET A 164 -10.38 -18.06 -2.47
N ASP A 165 -9.87 -18.57 -1.35
CA ASP A 165 -10.66 -19.36 -0.41
C ASP A 165 -11.33 -18.51 0.67
N VAL A 166 -10.73 -17.35 1.03
CA VAL A 166 -11.25 -16.45 2.07
C VAL A 166 -12.00 -15.27 1.46
N ILE A 167 -11.39 -14.59 0.49
CA ILE A 167 -11.98 -13.40 -0.16
C ILE A 167 -12.98 -13.80 -1.26
N GLY A 168 -12.77 -14.94 -1.96
CA GLY A 168 -13.58 -15.33 -3.11
C GLY A 168 -13.37 -14.42 -4.32
N LEU A 169 -12.14 -13.90 -4.51
CA LEU A 169 -11.81 -13.01 -5.62
C LEU A 169 -12.06 -13.72 -6.97
N ASN A 170 -12.50 -12.96 -7.98
CA ASN A 170 -12.62 -13.52 -9.33
C ASN A 170 -11.26 -14.09 -9.79
N PRO A 171 -11.18 -15.41 -10.15
CA PRO A 171 -9.93 -16.04 -10.58
C PRO A 171 -9.23 -15.32 -11.73
N ASP A 172 -9.98 -14.59 -12.55
CA ASP A 172 -9.44 -13.79 -13.65
C ASP A 172 -8.60 -12.58 -13.20
N ASN A 173 -8.68 -12.20 -11.95
CA ASN A 173 -7.88 -11.12 -11.36
C ASN A 173 -6.53 -11.60 -10.82
N ILE A 174 -6.23 -12.91 -10.91
CA ILE A 174 -4.96 -13.47 -10.44
C ILE A 174 -4.21 -14.09 -11.61
N THR A 175 -2.92 -13.78 -11.74
CA THR A 175 -2.00 -14.45 -12.66
C THR A 175 -0.83 -15.02 -11.88
N VAL A 176 -0.62 -16.34 -11.98
CA VAL A 176 0.52 -17.02 -11.36
C VAL A 176 1.67 -17.09 -12.35
N TYR A 177 2.83 -16.58 -11.95
CA TYR A 177 4.07 -16.62 -12.72
C TYR A 177 4.96 -17.76 -12.24
N HIS A 178 5.49 -18.58 -13.19
CA HIS A 178 6.25 -19.78 -12.86
C HIS A 178 7.45 -20.00 -13.79
N MET A 179 8.46 -20.70 -13.30
CA MET A 179 9.72 -20.94 -14.00
C MET A 179 9.68 -22.04 -15.07
N LEU A 180 8.95 -23.06 -14.78
CA LEU A 180 8.93 -24.31 -15.55
C LEU A 180 7.78 -24.35 -16.55
N GLU A 181 7.57 -25.52 -17.17
CA GLU A 181 6.43 -25.76 -18.07
C GLU A 181 5.07 -25.68 -17.35
N SER A 182 5.08 -25.96 -16.05
CA SER A 182 3.90 -25.86 -15.18
C SER A 182 4.27 -25.24 -13.83
N PRO A 183 3.31 -24.56 -13.15
CA PRO A 183 3.54 -24.02 -11.82
C PRO A 183 3.81 -25.12 -10.80
N ARG A 184 4.72 -24.87 -9.85
CA ARG A 184 5.09 -25.79 -8.77
C ARG A 184 3.98 -25.90 -7.71
N ASN A 185 3.44 -24.76 -7.33
CA ASN A 185 2.34 -24.65 -6.36
C ASN A 185 1.37 -23.57 -6.82
N TYR A 186 0.08 -23.85 -6.72
CA TYR A 186 -0.97 -22.88 -7.02
C TYR A 186 -2.30 -23.32 -6.40
N ASN A 187 -3.19 -22.36 -6.16
CA ASN A 187 -4.56 -22.65 -5.78
C ASN A 187 -5.35 -23.18 -7.00
N PRO A 188 -6.03 -24.33 -6.92
CA PRO A 188 -6.69 -24.98 -8.07
C PRO A 188 -7.78 -24.14 -8.77
N GLN A 189 -8.29 -23.11 -8.10
CA GLN A 189 -9.29 -22.21 -8.67
C GLN A 189 -8.69 -21.21 -9.67
N ILE A 190 -7.38 -20.94 -9.61
CA ILE A 190 -6.68 -20.02 -10.51
C ILE A 190 -6.52 -20.66 -11.90
N LYS A 191 -6.77 -19.87 -12.94
CA LYS A 191 -6.75 -20.33 -14.34
C LYS A 191 -5.72 -19.62 -15.21
N LYS A 192 -5.15 -18.48 -14.73
CA LYS A 192 -4.18 -17.70 -15.52
C LYS A 192 -2.76 -17.96 -15.04
N PHE A 193 -1.94 -18.40 -15.97
CA PHE A 193 -0.53 -18.73 -15.73
C PHE A 193 0.35 -18.05 -16.76
N LYS A 194 1.57 -17.66 -16.34
CA LYS A 194 2.61 -17.16 -17.22
C LYS A 194 3.95 -17.80 -16.86
N GLY A 195 4.45 -18.65 -17.75
CA GLY A 195 5.68 -19.40 -17.61
C GLY A 195 6.72 -19.05 -18.67
N GLY A 196 7.74 -19.92 -18.79
CA GLY A 196 8.79 -19.81 -19.82
C GLY A 196 10.01 -18.99 -19.40
N PHE A 197 10.08 -18.56 -18.13
CA PHE A 197 11.24 -17.84 -17.60
C PHE A 197 12.40 -18.79 -17.30
N LYS A 198 13.63 -18.35 -17.61
CA LYS A 198 14.85 -19.14 -17.41
C LYS A 198 15.43 -18.98 -16.01
N THR A 199 15.18 -17.84 -15.36
CA THR A 199 15.68 -17.51 -14.03
C THR A 199 14.59 -16.86 -13.15
N ASP A 200 14.75 -16.98 -11.82
CA ASP A 200 13.87 -16.28 -10.87
C ASP A 200 13.93 -14.76 -11.09
N ASP A 201 15.11 -14.20 -11.41
CA ASP A 201 15.26 -12.76 -11.67
C ASP A 201 14.48 -12.31 -12.92
N GLU A 202 14.48 -13.09 -14.00
CA GLU A 202 13.70 -12.81 -15.23
C GLU A 202 12.20 -12.85 -14.95
N ARG A 203 11.73 -13.85 -14.19
CA ARG A 203 10.32 -13.94 -13.77
C ARG A 203 9.92 -12.75 -12.91
N ASP A 204 10.72 -12.43 -11.91
CA ASP A 204 10.45 -11.35 -10.96
C ASP A 204 10.47 -9.97 -11.65
N GLU A 205 11.37 -9.78 -12.63
CA GLU A 205 11.37 -8.59 -13.50
C GLU A 205 10.08 -8.49 -14.32
N ALA A 206 9.65 -9.58 -14.92
CA ALA A 206 8.39 -9.61 -15.68
C ALA A 206 7.17 -9.32 -14.79
N MET A 207 7.15 -9.80 -13.53
CA MET A 207 6.11 -9.49 -12.56
C MET A 207 6.14 -8.01 -12.14
N THR A 208 7.34 -7.45 -11.92
CA THR A 208 7.52 -6.03 -11.62
C THR A 208 6.98 -5.15 -12.75
N ASN A 209 7.32 -5.49 -14.01
CA ASN A 209 6.89 -4.74 -15.19
C ASN A 209 5.38 -4.88 -15.48
N ALA A 210 4.77 -6.00 -15.08
CA ALA A 210 3.34 -6.27 -15.24
C ALA A 210 2.46 -5.69 -14.13
N SER A 211 3.03 -4.98 -13.16
CA SER A 211 2.32 -4.49 -11.98
C SER A 211 2.63 -3.03 -11.67
N ASN A 212 1.72 -2.38 -10.95
CA ASN A 212 1.82 -0.97 -10.56
C ASN A 212 2.41 -0.81 -9.15
N PHE A 213 2.13 -1.76 -8.26
CA PHE A 213 2.47 -1.72 -6.84
C PHE A 213 3.04 -3.05 -6.37
N ASP A 214 3.79 -2.99 -5.26
CA ASP A 214 4.25 -4.19 -4.55
C ASP A 214 3.52 -4.34 -3.21
N ILE A 215 3.11 -5.58 -2.89
CA ILE A 215 2.77 -6.01 -1.54
C ILE A 215 3.85 -7.01 -1.13
N ALA A 216 4.75 -6.56 -0.26
CA ALA A 216 5.95 -7.30 0.10
C ALA A 216 6.30 -7.10 1.58
N PHE A 217 6.94 -8.11 2.17
CA PHE A 217 7.47 -8.04 3.52
C PHE A 217 8.93 -8.52 3.54
N VAL A 218 9.83 -7.70 4.12
CA VAL A 218 11.25 -7.99 4.30
C VAL A 218 11.56 -7.99 5.80
N ARG A 219 11.98 -9.14 6.34
CA ARG A 219 12.31 -9.28 7.77
C ARG A 219 13.54 -8.48 8.19
N ASP A 220 14.54 -8.43 7.32
CA ASP A 220 15.82 -7.77 7.60
C ASP A 220 16.25 -6.95 6.39
N VAL A 221 16.09 -5.64 6.50
CA VAL A 221 16.41 -4.67 5.42
C VAL A 221 17.91 -4.61 5.12
N ASN A 222 18.77 -5.08 6.03
CA ASN A 222 20.23 -5.12 5.83
C ASN A 222 20.68 -6.34 5.02
N LYS A 223 19.77 -7.32 4.80
CA LYS A 223 20.07 -8.52 3.99
C LYS A 223 19.40 -8.44 2.63
N ILE A 224 20.18 -8.67 1.58
CA ILE A 224 19.65 -8.76 0.22
C ILE A 224 18.88 -10.07 0.08
N SER A 225 17.54 -9.99 0.12
CA SER A 225 16.62 -11.09 -0.19
C SER A 225 16.06 -10.95 -1.60
N GLY A 226 15.45 -12.01 -2.16
CA GLY A 226 14.70 -11.92 -3.42
C GLY A 226 13.63 -10.84 -3.37
N THR A 227 12.85 -10.79 -2.27
CA THR A 227 11.84 -9.75 -2.03
C THR A 227 12.45 -8.35 -1.98
N GLY A 228 13.59 -8.19 -1.29
CA GLY A 228 14.30 -6.90 -1.26
C GLY A 228 14.78 -6.46 -2.64
N LYS A 229 15.27 -7.40 -3.47
CA LYS A 229 15.63 -7.11 -4.87
C LYS A 229 14.43 -6.63 -5.69
N ASN A 230 13.23 -7.19 -5.47
CA ASN A 230 12.02 -6.80 -6.19
C ASN A 230 11.60 -5.37 -5.85
N ILE A 231 11.65 -5.00 -4.57
CA ILE A 231 11.40 -3.62 -4.11
C ILE A 231 12.42 -2.65 -4.74
N LEU A 232 13.71 -3.00 -4.74
CA LEU A 232 14.76 -2.17 -5.36
C LEU A 232 14.57 -2.06 -6.88
N ARG A 233 14.09 -3.12 -7.55
CA ARG A 233 13.78 -3.10 -8.98
C ARG A 233 12.65 -2.13 -9.26
N ARG A 234 11.57 -2.13 -8.45
CA ARG A 234 10.47 -1.18 -8.54
C ARG A 234 10.95 0.26 -8.40
N ASN A 235 11.78 0.54 -7.42
CA ASN A 235 12.31 1.88 -7.17
C ASN A 235 13.22 2.42 -8.29
N LYS A 236 13.73 1.56 -9.18
CA LYS A 236 14.51 1.98 -10.36
C LYS A 236 13.64 2.27 -11.59
N LEU A 237 12.37 1.83 -11.58
CA LEU A 237 11.40 2.12 -12.63
C LEU A 237 10.67 3.45 -12.37
N ILE A 238 10.94 4.05 -11.23
CA ILE A 238 10.44 5.32 -10.74
C ILE A 238 11.55 6.35 -10.88
#